data_01920eb2baaf6ce538209862702bc1fe
#
_entry.id   01920eb2baaf6ce538209862702bc1fe
#
_cell.length_a   1.000
_cell.length_b   1.000
_cell.length_c   1.000
_cell.angle_alpha   90.00
_cell.angle_beta   90.00
_cell.angle_gamma   90.00
#
_symmetry.space_group_name_H-M   'P 1'
#
loop_
_entity.id
_entity.type
_entity.pdbx_description
1 polymer ?
#
loop_
_entity_poly.entity_id
_entity_poly.type
_entity_poly.pdbx_seq_one_letter_code
_entity_poly.pdbx_strand_id
1 'polypeptide(L)'
;MPNPVNPINIGTEEFPATVNDMYNMIEPIIVQELHGARLKNTLIDVDGFFFYDCKENSENPTGQVIESSLIKAAEAIAFDKNDFSLAPNDVNIHTKYFKEWKDIQFPTTVRRDDARRVVARKGVGVEDVVFEIVNTLALGDMDFDYQQRRALLMQSPVPDYGAILGGVPKTMKGVLAAARDMYNHLIANNSDLTGVKWRTATPAADVRIAISTKLLNYIDVIELAQAFNLTKEEMFGIIVPVNMDDLPEAEWYKLVVYDRHAMNVAEFIYDYTQDIVGRGRYTNHYLTTSRQYFYNDIFKACAIDCSQAAEAAKGEIFGTYTTYTVTPTLNSVATLEPAPAATIGEGMTLYTVVTPVEGQEITGLTVKVNMTTDISTTAVRVDEDKNVAYILIPSVTANVTITVAEA
;
A
#
# COMPACT_ATOMS: atom_id res chain seq x y z
N MET A 1 -39.20 -8.70 3.43
CA MET A 1 -38.54 -9.30 2.28
C MET A 1 -38.86 -8.45 1.07
N PRO A 2 -37.92 -7.75 0.44
CA PRO A 2 -38.20 -7.08 -0.83
C PRO A 2 -38.50 -8.17 -1.87
N ASN A 3 -39.48 -7.94 -2.72
CA ASN A 3 -39.83 -8.83 -3.82
C ASN A 3 -38.57 -9.08 -4.68
N PRO A 4 -38.34 -10.32 -5.13
CA PRO A 4 -37.30 -10.58 -6.11
C PRO A 4 -37.64 -9.76 -7.36
N VAL A 5 -36.73 -8.85 -7.71
CA VAL A 5 -36.79 -8.13 -8.99
C VAL A 5 -36.68 -9.20 -10.06
N ASN A 6 -37.73 -9.35 -10.87
CA ASN A 6 -37.67 -10.24 -12.05
C ASN A 6 -36.44 -9.87 -12.87
N PRO A 7 -35.66 -10.84 -13.32
CA PRO A 7 -34.56 -10.56 -14.22
C PRO A 7 -35.16 -9.86 -15.45
N ILE A 8 -34.69 -8.61 -15.66
CA ILE A 8 -35.09 -7.84 -16.83
C ILE A 8 -34.51 -8.58 -18.02
N ASN A 9 -35.38 -9.14 -18.84
CA ASN A 9 -34.98 -9.84 -20.05
C ASN A 9 -34.57 -8.78 -21.08
N ILE A 10 -33.30 -8.38 -21.10
CA ILE A 10 -32.73 -7.38 -22.01
C ILE A 10 -32.56 -7.95 -23.44
N GLY A 11 -33.11 -9.12 -23.71
CA GLY A 11 -32.91 -9.90 -24.94
C GLY A 11 -33.88 -9.66 -26.10
N THR A 12 -34.83 -8.76 -26.04
CA THR A 12 -35.79 -8.52 -27.14
C THR A 12 -35.95 -7.04 -27.47
N GLU A 13 -35.22 -6.61 -28.48
CA GLU A 13 -35.54 -5.63 -29.55
C GLU A 13 -36.25 -4.28 -29.24
N GLU A 14 -36.59 -3.91 -28.02
CA GLU A 14 -37.08 -2.57 -27.73
C GLU A 14 -35.96 -1.68 -27.22
N PHE A 15 -35.33 -0.95 -28.14
CA PHE A 15 -34.46 0.17 -27.78
C PHE A 15 -35.26 1.18 -26.94
N PRO A 16 -34.71 1.65 -25.80
CA PRO A 16 -35.37 2.70 -25.03
C PRO A 16 -35.59 3.93 -25.92
N ALA A 17 -36.83 4.42 -25.93
CA ALA A 17 -37.26 5.50 -26.82
C ALA A 17 -36.44 6.80 -26.61
N THR A 18 -35.89 6.97 -25.41
CA THR A 18 -35.05 8.10 -25.08
C THR A 18 -33.78 7.65 -24.33
N VAL A 19 -32.72 8.47 -24.39
CA VAL A 19 -31.49 8.22 -23.64
C VAL A 19 -31.75 8.28 -22.13
N ASN A 20 -32.73 9.04 -21.67
CA ASN A 20 -33.12 9.09 -20.25
C ASN A 20 -33.72 7.77 -19.79
N ASP A 21 -34.54 7.14 -20.64
CA ASP A 21 -35.14 5.83 -20.30
C ASP A 21 -34.05 4.77 -20.16
N MET A 22 -33.01 4.85 -21.01
CA MET A 22 -31.82 3.98 -20.89
C MET A 22 -31.11 4.16 -19.53
N TYR A 23 -30.89 5.40 -19.10
CA TYR A 23 -30.24 5.66 -17.81
C TYR A 23 -31.09 5.22 -16.62
N ASN A 24 -32.41 5.41 -16.66
CA ASN A 24 -33.29 4.94 -15.61
C ASN A 24 -33.35 3.42 -15.50
N MET A 25 -33.12 2.70 -16.59
CA MET A 25 -32.98 1.23 -16.59
C MET A 25 -31.61 0.77 -16.07
N ILE A 26 -30.56 1.53 -16.31
CA ILE A 26 -29.17 1.19 -15.94
C ILE A 26 -28.94 1.37 -14.43
N GLU A 27 -29.49 2.40 -13.81
CA GLU A 27 -29.23 2.72 -12.39
C GLU A 27 -29.46 1.53 -11.44
N PRO A 28 -30.61 0.84 -11.43
CA PRO A 28 -30.81 -0.30 -10.52
C PRO A 28 -29.86 -1.47 -10.82
N ILE A 29 -29.44 -1.64 -12.08
CA ILE A 29 -28.50 -2.68 -12.46
C ILE A 29 -27.11 -2.34 -11.94
N ILE A 30 -26.67 -1.07 -12.05
CA ILE A 30 -25.40 -0.59 -11.51
C ILE A 30 -25.33 -0.82 -10.00
N VAL A 31 -26.38 -0.45 -9.27
CA VAL A 31 -26.44 -0.64 -7.82
C VAL A 31 -26.32 -2.11 -7.46
N GLN A 32 -27.04 -2.98 -8.16
CA GLN A 32 -26.96 -4.43 -7.92
C GLN A 32 -25.57 -5.00 -8.22
N GLU A 33 -24.97 -4.60 -9.34
CA GLU A 33 -23.63 -5.07 -9.74
C GLU A 33 -22.53 -4.50 -8.85
N LEU A 34 -22.62 -3.26 -8.38
CA LEU A 34 -21.68 -2.70 -7.40
C LEU A 34 -21.68 -3.51 -6.10
N HIS A 35 -22.85 -3.85 -5.58
CA HIS A 35 -22.94 -4.73 -4.41
C HIS A 35 -22.37 -6.12 -4.71
N GLY A 36 -22.63 -6.66 -5.89
CA GLY A 36 -22.07 -7.93 -6.33
C GLY A 36 -20.56 -7.89 -6.51
N ALA A 37 -20.02 -6.82 -7.08
CA ALA A 37 -18.58 -6.62 -7.25
C ALA A 37 -17.87 -6.52 -5.89
N ARG A 38 -18.46 -5.80 -4.95
CA ARG A 38 -17.97 -5.70 -3.57
C ARG A 38 -17.88 -7.06 -2.88
N LEU A 39 -18.88 -7.91 -3.04
CA LEU A 39 -18.88 -9.27 -2.48
C LEU A 39 -17.85 -10.21 -3.16
N LYS A 40 -17.51 -9.94 -4.43
CA LYS A 40 -16.54 -10.72 -5.22
C LYS A 40 -15.14 -10.13 -5.22
N ASN A 41 -14.87 -9.20 -4.31
CA ASN A 41 -13.65 -8.44 -4.33
C ASN A 41 -12.39 -9.30 -4.16
N THR A 42 -11.72 -9.58 -5.27
CA THR A 42 -10.48 -10.38 -5.32
C THR A 42 -9.22 -9.63 -4.89
N LEU A 43 -9.23 -8.28 -4.87
CA LEU A 43 -8.08 -7.49 -4.43
C LEU A 43 -7.98 -7.38 -2.89
N ILE A 44 -9.13 -7.39 -2.22
CA ILE A 44 -9.22 -7.34 -0.75
C ILE A 44 -9.45 -8.73 -0.17
N ASP A 45 -9.99 -9.64 -0.97
CA ASP A 45 -10.19 -11.07 -0.64
C ASP A 45 -8.89 -11.87 -0.70
N VAL A 46 -7.78 -11.16 -0.66
CA VAL A 46 -6.58 -11.75 -0.13
C VAL A 46 -6.89 -11.95 1.34
N ASP A 47 -7.15 -13.20 1.73
CA ASP A 47 -7.33 -13.67 3.12
C ASP A 47 -6.26 -13.14 4.09
N GLY A 48 -5.43 -12.24 3.61
CA GLY A 48 -4.33 -11.64 4.28
C GLY A 48 -4.64 -10.40 5.10
N PHE A 49 -5.60 -9.58 4.70
CA PHE A 49 -5.94 -8.38 5.48
C PHE A 49 -7.00 -8.71 6.53
N PHE A 50 -6.57 -9.43 7.55
CA PHE A 50 -7.41 -9.75 8.68
C PHE A 50 -7.60 -8.53 9.58
N PHE A 51 -8.46 -7.64 9.15
CA PHE A 51 -9.01 -6.63 10.01
C PHE A 51 -10.32 -7.13 10.59
N TYR A 52 -10.53 -6.79 11.84
CA TYR A 52 -11.87 -6.89 12.38
C TYR A 52 -12.69 -5.79 11.73
N ASP A 53 -13.46 -6.16 10.71
CA ASP A 53 -14.41 -5.24 10.11
C ASP A 53 -15.56 -5.05 11.10
N CYS A 54 -15.66 -3.88 11.68
CA CYS A 54 -16.89 -3.44 12.31
C CYS A 54 -17.90 -3.27 11.17
N LYS A 55 -18.58 -4.36 10.81
CA LYS A 55 -19.62 -4.32 9.80
C LYS A 55 -20.71 -3.33 10.21
N GLU A 56 -21.12 -2.57 9.22
CA GLU A 56 -22.35 -1.78 9.18
C GLU A 56 -22.96 -1.53 10.54
N ASN A 57 -22.63 -0.42 11.13
CA ASN A 57 -23.42 0.07 12.22
C ASN A 57 -24.72 0.67 11.62
N SER A 58 -25.56 -0.22 11.07
CA SER A 58 -26.87 0.16 10.52
C SER A 58 -27.78 0.82 11.57
N GLU A 59 -27.43 0.66 12.85
CA GLU A 59 -28.14 1.28 13.96
C GLU A 59 -27.62 2.68 14.29
N ASN A 60 -26.47 3.09 13.73
CA ASN A 60 -25.83 4.33 14.11
C ASN A 60 -25.54 5.23 12.89
N PRO A 61 -26.45 6.13 12.54
CA PRO A 61 -26.30 7.04 11.42
C PRO A 61 -25.24 8.13 11.69
N THR A 62 -24.70 8.65 10.62
CA THR A 62 -23.78 9.78 10.42
C THR A 62 -23.18 10.44 11.66
N GLY A 63 -21.85 10.39 11.71
CA GLY A 63 -21.07 11.15 12.68
C GLY A 63 -20.91 10.47 14.03
N GLN A 64 -21.23 9.19 14.12
CA GLN A 64 -21.07 8.48 15.37
C GLN A 64 -19.62 8.14 15.67
N VAL A 65 -19.36 8.19 16.94
CA VAL A 65 -18.11 7.84 17.56
C VAL A 65 -18.12 6.35 17.82
N ILE A 66 -17.10 5.64 17.32
CA ILE A 66 -16.91 4.24 17.69
C ILE A 66 -16.24 4.22 19.05
N GLU A 67 -16.85 3.48 19.96
CA GLU A 67 -16.34 3.31 21.32
C GLU A 67 -15.71 1.94 21.48
N SER A 68 -14.53 1.91 22.08
CA SER A 68 -13.90 0.67 22.52
C SER A 68 -13.53 0.80 23.99
N SER A 69 -13.93 -0.16 24.80
CA SER A 69 -13.70 -0.13 26.25
C SER A 69 -13.03 -1.41 26.73
N LEU A 70 -12.14 -1.26 27.71
CA LEU A 70 -11.48 -2.35 28.42
C LEU A 70 -11.71 -2.16 29.92
N ILE A 71 -12.01 -3.26 30.59
CA ILE A 71 -12.19 -3.30 32.05
C ILE A 71 -10.91 -3.86 32.65
N LYS A 72 -10.33 -3.17 33.64
CA LYS A 72 -9.19 -3.67 34.39
C LYS A 72 -9.62 -4.86 35.25
N ALA A 73 -8.85 -5.94 35.20
CA ALA A 73 -9.07 -7.08 36.11
C ALA A 73 -8.90 -6.64 37.55
N ALA A 74 -9.78 -7.13 38.43
CA ALA A 74 -9.69 -6.87 39.84
C ALA A 74 -8.37 -7.43 40.43
N GLU A 75 -7.74 -6.66 41.28
CA GLU A 75 -6.52 -7.09 41.98
C GLU A 75 -6.86 -8.00 43.15
N ALA A 76 -6.12 -9.08 43.28
CA ALA A 76 -6.30 -9.98 44.42
C ALA A 76 -5.77 -9.31 45.69
N ILE A 77 -6.61 -9.25 46.71
CA ILE A 77 -6.25 -8.76 48.04
C ILE A 77 -6.20 -9.95 48.99
N ALA A 78 -5.19 -10.01 49.86
CA ALA A 78 -5.13 -11.04 50.89
C ALA A 78 -6.34 -10.93 51.80
N PHE A 79 -7.02 -12.05 52.01
CA PHE A 79 -8.16 -12.07 52.92
C PHE A 79 -7.69 -11.93 54.37
N ASP A 80 -8.01 -10.79 54.98
CA ASP A 80 -7.83 -10.59 56.41
C ASP A 80 -9.19 -10.63 57.15
N LYS A 81 -9.32 -11.55 58.07
CA LYS A 81 -10.55 -11.71 58.88
C LYS A 81 -10.82 -10.53 59.81
N ASN A 82 -9.80 -9.72 60.06
CA ASN A 82 -9.88 -8.57 60.97
C ASN A 82 -10.01 -7.24 60.22
N ASP A 83 -9.98 -7.26 58.88
CA ASP A 83 -10.21 -6.06 58.08
C ASP A 83 -11.70 -5.87 57.84
N PHE A 84 -12.28 -4.90 58.54
CA PHE A 84 -13.66 -4.49 58.40
C PHE A 84 -13.80 -3.24 57.51
N SER A 85 -12.82 -2.98 56.64
CA SER A 85 -12.88 -1.86 55.73
C SER A 85 -14.05 -2.03 54.73
N LEU A 86 -14.93 -1.05 54.70
CA LEU A 86 -16.05 -0.93 53.76
C LEU A 86 -15.70 -0.01 52.59
N ALA A 87 -14.42 0.17 52.29
CA ALA A 87 -13.99 1.00 51.18
C ALA A 87 -14.51 0.43 49.83
N PRO A 88 -15.12 1.26 48.98
CA PRO A 88 -15.58 0.80 47.69
C PRO A 88 -14.38 0.43 46.82
N ASN A 89 -14.48 -0.70 46.14
CA ASN A 89 -13.55 -1.09 45.10
C ASN A 89 -14.18 -0.73 43.73
N ASP A 90 -13.83 0.44 43.21
CA ASP A 90 -14.37 0.92 41.96
C ASP A 90 -13.82 0.13 40.78
N VAL A 91 -14.68 -0.12 39.80
CA VAL A 91 -14.27 -0.77 38.54
C VAL A 91 -13.53 0.26 37.66
N ASN A 92 -12.29 -0.04 37.34
CA ASN A 92 -11.51 0.78 36.39
C ASN A 92 -11.86 0.39 34.94
N ILE A 93 -12.43 1.33 34.22
CA ILE A 93 -12.78 1.17 32.80
C ILE A 93 -11.98 2.19 32.01
N HIS A 94 -11.29 1.72 30.97
CA HIS A 94 -10.66 2.58 29.98
C HIS A 94 -11.48 2.57 28.72
N THR A 95 -11.88 3.75 28.25
CA THR A 95 -12.69 3.92 27.05
C THR A 95 -11.96 4.81 26.06
N LYS A 96 -11.89 4.36 24.83
CA LYS A 96 -11.33 5.11 23.71
C LYS A 96 -12.39 5.36 22.66
N TYR A 97 -12.38 6.58 22.12
CA TYR A 97 -13.33 7.02 21.11
C TYR A 97 -12.62 7.33 19.80
N PHE A 98 -13.15 6.82 18.68
CA PHE A 98 -12.67 7.05 17.34
C PHE A 98 -13.70 7.90 16.58
N LYS A 99 -13.25 9.02 15.99
CA LYS A 99 -14.12 10.06 15.41
C LYS A 99 -13.78 10.42 13.97
N GLU A 100 -12.64 9.97 13.45
CA GLU A 100 -12.13 10.39 12.15
C GLU A 100 -12.71 9.54 11.04
N TRP A 101 -13.66 10.09 10.31
CA TRP A 101 -14.25 9.49 9.13
C TRP A 101 -13.59 10.03 7.86
N LYS A 102 -13.43 9.16 6.86
CA LYS A 102 -12.99 9.52 5.51
C LYS A 102 -14.16 9.38 4.57
N ASP A 103 -14.66 10.52 4.12
CA ASP A 103 -15.70 10.59 3.10
C ASP A 103 -15.04 10.70 1.74
N ILE A 104 -15.21 9.69 0.91
CA ILE A 104 -14.55 9.56 -0.39
C ILE A 104 -15.62 9.36 -1.46
N GLN A 105 -15.41 10.01 -2.60
CA GLN A 105 -16.26 9.87 -3.76
C GLN A 105 -15.44 9.44 -4.98
N PHE A 106 -15.87 8.38 -5.62
CA PHE A 106 -15.28 7.88 -6.86
C PHE A 106 -16.13 8.32 -8.03
N PRO A 107 -15.66 9.25 -8.86
CA PRO A 107 -16.40 9.72 -10.02
C PRO A 107 -16.06 8.93 -11.28
N THR A 108 -17.05 8.65 -12.11
CA THR A 108 -16.85 8.27 -13.51
C THR A 108 -17.85 9.00 -14.39
N THR A 109 -17.46 9.33 -15.62
CA THR A 109 -18.30 10.10 -16.53
C THR A 109 -18.54 9.33 -17.83
N VAL A 110 -19.80 9.13 -18.15
CA VAL A 110 -20.19 8.51 -19.43
C VAL A 110 -20.77 9.58 -20.36
N ARG A 111 -20.16 9.74 -21.53
CA ARG A 111 -20.66 10.63 -22.57
C ARG A 111 -21.74 9.95 -23.38
N ARG A 112 -22.85 10.64 -23.62
CA ARG A 112 -23.99 10.10 -24.39
C ARG A 112 -23.60 9.62 -25.78
N ASP A 113 -22.66 10.31 -26.43
CA ASP A 113 -22.23 9.94 -27.77
C ASP A 113 -21.40 8.64 -27.76
N ASP A 114 -20.62 8.40 -26.71
CA ASP A 114 -19.84 7.17 -26.55
C ASP A 114 -20.77 6.00 -26.21
N ALA A 115 -21.73 6.18 -25.30
CA ALA A 115 -22.75 5.19 -25.00
C ALA A 115 -23.54 4.79 -26.26
N ARG A 116 -23.94 5.76 -27.09
CA ARG A 116 -24.60 5.47 -28.37
C ARG A 116 -23.73 4.69 -29.34
N ARG A 117 -22.44 4.99 -29.41
CA ARG A 117 -21.49 4.26 -30.28
C ARG A 117 -21.32 2.82 -29.81
N VAL A 118 -21.27 2.59 -28.51
CA VAL A 118 -21.16 1.25 -27.93
C VAL A 118 -22.43 0.44 -28.24
N VAL A 119 -23.59 0.99 -27.95
CA VAL A 119 -24.88 0.34 -28.20
C VAL A 119 -25.15 0.12 -29.69
N ALA A 120 -24.67 1.02 -30.58
CA ALA A 120 -24.81 0.89 -32.03
C ALA A 120 -23.88 -0.18 -32.65
N ARG A 121 -22.87 -0.67 -31.94
CA ARG A 121 -22.02 -1.76 -32.41
C ARG A 121 -22.77 -3.09 -32.30
N LYS A 122 -22.86 -3.83 -33.38
CA LYS A 122 -23.43 -5.19 -33.37
C LYS A 122 -22.64 -6.07 -32.39
N GLY A 123 -23.31 -6.57 -31.36
CA GLY A 123 -22.74 -7.50 -30.38
C GLY A 123 -22.24 -6.88 -29.07
N VAL A 124 -22.37 -5.56 -28.90
CA VAL A 124 -22.09 -4.88 -27.63
C VAL A 124 -23.40 -4.34 -27.09
N GLY A 125 -23.76 -4.78 -25.88
CA GLY A 125 -25.02 -4.43 -25.24
C GLY A 125 -24.90 -3.26 -24.25
N VAL A 126 -26.03 -2.85 -23.70
CA VAL A 126 -26.08 -1.89 -22.58
C VAL A 126 -25.33 -2.47 -21.37
N GLU A 127 -25.34 -3.79 -21.22
CA GLU A 127 -24.63 -4.53 -20.17
C GLU A 127 -23.13 -4.24 -20.13
N ASP A 128 -22.49 -4.09 -21.28
CA ASP A 128 -21.05 -3.79 -21.35
C ASP A 128 -20.74 -2.39 -20.81
N VAL A 129 -21.62 -1.42 -21.06
CA VAL A 129 -21.48 -0.04 -20.53
C VAL A 129 -21.66 -0.04 -19.03
N VAL A 130 -22.66 -0.76 -18.53
CA VAL A 130 -22.92 -0.92 -17.09
C VAL A 130 -21.73 -1.58 -16.43
N PHE A 131 -21.20 -2.66 -17.01
CA PHE A 131 -20.04 -3.37 -16.49
C PHE A 131 -18.80 -2.48 -16.42
N GLU A 132 -18.56 -1.64 -17.44
CA GLU A 132 -17.45 -0.71 -17.43
C GLU A 132 -17.58 0.37 -16.33
N ILE A 133 -18.78 0.92 -16.11
CA ILE A 133 -19.04 1.88 -15.04
C ILE A 133 -18.82 1.24 -13.68
N VAL A 134 -19.44 0.07 -13.46
CA VAL A 134 -19.33 -0.68 -12.20
C VAL A 134 -17.87 -1.03 -11.89
N ASN A 135 -17.14 -1.55 -12.87
CA ASN A 135 -15.74 -1.90 -12.69
C ASN A 135 -14.90 -0.67 -12.34
N THR A 136 -15.10 0.45 -13.03
CA THR A 136 -14.33 1.66 -12.76
C THR A 136 -14.54 2.15 -11.33
N LEU A 137 -15.80 2.19 -10.87
CA LEU A 137 -16.15 2.64 -9.52
C LEU A 137 -15.68 1.65 -8.45
N ALA A 138 -15.96 0.36 -8.66
CA ALA A 138 -15.60 -0.68 -7.71
C ALA A 138 -14.07 -0.84 -7.57
N LEU A 139 -13.32 -0.84 -8.67
CA LEU A 139 -11.86 -0.93 -8.64
C LEU A 139 -11.23 0.27 -7.95
N GLY A 140 -11.79 1.48 -8.16
CA GLY A 140 -11.33 2.69 -7.47
C GLY A 140 -11.53 2.59 -5.96
N ASP A 141 -12.70 2.14 -5.52
CA ASP A 141 -13.00 1.92 -4.10
C ASP A 141 -12.10 0.85 -3.49
N MET A 142 -11.93 -0.26 -4.18
CA MET A 142 -11.07 -1.37 -3.74
C MET A 142 -9.61 -0.97 -3.58
N ASP A 143 -9.06 -0.26 -4.57
CA ASP A 143 -7.68 0.21 -4.52
C ASP A 143 -7.47 1.18 -3.36
N PHE A 144 -8.40 2.12 -3.18
CA PHE A 144 -8.36 3.06 -2.05
C PHE A 144 -8.43 2.33 -0.70
N ASP A 145 -9.37 1.40 -0.52
CA ASP A 145 -9.51 0.65 0.72
C ASP A 145 -8.25 -0.18 1.01
N TYR A 146 -7.69 -0.84 -0.01
CA TYR A 146 -6.42 -1.56 0.08
C TYR A 146 -5.28 -0.65 0.54
N GLN A 147 -5.12 0.54 -0.06
CA GLN A 147 -4.09 1.49 0.31
C GLN A 147 -4.25 1.98 1.75
N GLN A 148 -5.49 2.26 2.20
CA GLN A 148 -5.75 2.69 3.58
C GLN A 148 -5.48 1.58 4.60
N ARG A 149 -5.89 0.36 4.33
CA ARG A 149 -5.61 -0.80 5.19
C ARG A 149 -4.11 -1.07 5.28
N ARG A 150 -3.40 -1.01 4.16
CA ARG A 150 -1.95 -1.15 4.11
C ARG A 150 -1.25 -0.07 4.93
N ALA A 151 -1.65 1.19 4.76
CA ALA A 151 -1.13 2.30 5.54
C ALA A 151 -1.42 2.11 7.05
N LEU A 152 -2.63 1.68 7.40
CA LEU A 152 -2.98 1.39 8.79
C LEU A 152 -2.07 0.32 9.38
N LEU A 153 -1.79 -0.78 8.67
CA LEU A 153 -0.90 -1.83 9.15
C LEU A 153 0.54 -1.35 9.39
N MET A 154 1.08 -0.58 8.46
CA MET A 154 2.51 -0.28 8.44
C MET A 154 2.85 1.06 9.09
N GLN A 155 1.93 2.02 9.08
CA GLN A 155 2.17 3.38 9.57
C GLN A 155 1.49 3.68 10.91
N SER A 156 0.69 2.75 11.47
CA SER A 156 0.11 2.95 12.79
C SER A 156 1.20 3.10 13.86
N PRO A 157 0.94 3.92 14.89
CA PRO A 157 1.87 4.16 15.99
C PRO A 157 1.88 2.99 16.98
N VAL A 158 2.19 1.80 16.48
CA VAL A 158 2.35 0.61 17.33
C VAL A 158 3.67 0.68 18.11
N PRO A 159 3.75 0.07 19.33
CA PRO A 159 4.98 0.02 20.10
C PRO A 159 6.15 -0.58 19.31
N ASP A 160 7.32 0.07 19.39
CA ASP A 160 8.56 -0.47 18.83
C ASP A 160 9.09 -1.59 19.71
N TYR A 161 9.11 -2.80 19.16
CA TYR A 161 9.61 -3.99 19.86
C TYR A 161 11.14 -4.01 19.96
N GLY A 162 11.84 -3.29 19.10
CA GLY A 162 13.29 -3.10 19.20
C GLY A 162 13.71 -2.45 20.53
N ALA A 163 12.87 -1.59 21.08
CA ALA A 163 13.11 -1.00 22.39
C ALA A 163 13.01 -2.04 23.54
N ILE A 164 12.14 -3.05 23.39
CA ILE A 164 11.98 -4.15 24.37
C ILE A 164 13.15 -5.13 24.25
N LEU A 165 13.55 -5.48 23.01
CA LEU A 165 14.70 -6.37 22.77
C LEU A 165 16.05 -5.72 23.05
N GLY A 166 16.13 -4.38 23.14
CA GLY A 166 17.37 -3.65 23.24
C GLY A 166 18.17 -3.55 21.94
N GLY A 167 17.52 -3.73 20.78
CA GLY A 167 18.12 -3.60 19.46
C GLY A 167 17.27 -4.17 18.33
N VAL A 168 17.75 -3.99 17.10
CA VAL A 168 17.10 -4.49 15.88
C VAL A 168 17.81 -5.74 15.34
N PRO A 169 17.10 -6.64 14.63
CA PRO A 169 17.71 -7.82 14.03
C PRO A 169 18.75 -7.45 12.97
N LYS A 170 19.91 -8.14 12.99
CA LYS A 170 20.99 -7.93 12.02
C LYS A 170 21.12 -9.06 11.00
N THR A 171 20.41 -10.16 11.21
CA THR A 171 20.43 -11.35 10.36
C THR A 171 19.01 -11.90 10.19
N MET A 172 18.76 -12.68 9.15
CA MET A 172 17.46 -13.30 8.94
C MET A 172 17.07 -14.26 10.08
N LYS A 173 18.02 -14.98 10.66
CA LYS A 173 17.79 -15.77 11.89
C LYS A 173 17.35 -14.89 13.06
N GLY A 174 17.91 -13.70 13.17
CA GLY A 174 17.49 -12.70 14.15
C GLY A 174 16.07 -12.20 13.93
N VAL A 175 15.66 -12.01 12.67
CA VAL A 175 14.26 -11.66 12.32
C VAL A 175 13.29 -12.77 12.74
N LEU A 176 13.63 -14.03 12.45
CA LEU A 176 12.80 -15.18 12.87
C LEU A 176 12.69 -15.28 14.40
N ALA A 177 13.80 -15.09 15.10
CA ALA A 177 13.81 -15.09 16.56
C ALA A 177 12.97 -13.94 17.15
N ALA A 178 13.11 -12.73 16.60
CA ALA A 178 12.31 -11.58 17.00
C ALA A 178 10.82 -11.79 16.74
N ALA A 179 10.45 -12.29 15.55
CA ALA A 179 9.08 -12.60 15.20
C ALA A 179 8.44 -13.59 16.19
N ARG A 180 9.17 -14.65 16.54
CA ARG A 180 8.71 -15.64 17.52
C ARG A 180 8.56 -15.05 18.92
N ASP A 181 9.49 -14.21 19.32
CA ASP A 181 9.45 -13.55 20.62
C ASP A 181 8.27 -12.57 20.72
N MET A 182 8.05 -11.76 19.67
CA MET A 182 6.88 -10.89 19.53
C MET A 182 5.57 -11.67 19.63
N TYR A 183 5.46 -12.79 18.91
CA TYR A 183 4.30 -13.67 18.94
C TYR A 183 4.04 -14.20 20.35
N ASN A 184 5.06 -14.76 21.01
CA ASN A 184 4.95 -15.27 22.38
C ASN A 184 4.58 -14.14 23.37
N HIS A 185 5.10 -12.94 23.14
CA HIS A 185 4.81 -11.79 23.99
C HIS A 185 3.36 -11.29 23.86
N LEU A 186 2.76 -11.40 22.65
CA LEU A 186 1.35 -11.11 22.46
C LEU A 186 0.45 -12.10 23.21
N ILE A 187 0.77 -13.40 23.14
CA ILE A 187 -0.02 -14.46 23.81
C ILE A 187 0.14 -14.40 25.32
N ALA A 188 1.31 -14.03 25.82
CA ALA A 188 1.57 -13.95 27.23
C ALA A 188 0.72 -12.88 27.92
N ASN A 189 0.26 -13.17 29.15
CA ASN A 189 -0.47 -12.19 29.96
C ASN A 189 0.49 -11.13 30.54
N ASN A 190 0.71 -10.06 29.78
CA ASN A 190 1.58 -8.93 30.14
C ASN A 190 0.92 -7.59 29.79
N SER A 191 1.57 -6.49 30.16
CA SER A 191 1.06 -5.11 30.00
C SER A 191 1.86 -4.27 29.00
N ASP A 192 2.87 -4.83 28.33
CA ASP A 192 3.91 -4.02 27.69
C ASP A 192 3.50 -3.52 26.30
N LEU A 193 2.62 -4.25 25.60
CA LEU A 193 2.23 -4.01 24.23
C LEU A 193 0.86 -3.34 24.05
N THR A 194 0.26 -2.89 25.14
CA THR A 194 -1.01 -2.14 25.11
C THR A 194 -0.80 -0.69 25.48
N GLY A 195 -1.54 0.23 24.86
CA GLY A 195 -1.51 1.65 25.22
C GLY A 195 -1.95 1.92 26.66
N VAL A 196 -2.82 1.08 27.20
CA VAL A 196 -3.38 1.19 28.56
C VAL A 196 -2.46 0.62 29.63
N LYS A 197 -1.48 -0.20 29.25
CA LYS A 197 -0.56 -0.93 30.15
C LYS A 197 -1.24 -1.80 31.20
N TRP A 198 -2.40 -2.34 30.87
CA TRP A 198 -3.05 -3.37 31.66
C TRP A 198 -2.70 -4.76 31.13
N ARG A 199 -2.69 -5.72 32.02
CA ARG A 199 -2.38 -7.11 31.66
C ARG A 199 -3.50 -7.68 30.81
N THR A 200 -3.16 -8.05 29.61
CA THR A 200 -4.03 -8.72 28.64
C THR A 200 -3.27 -9.86 27.97
N ALA A 201 -3.99 -10.79 27.38
CA ALA A 201 -3.44 -11.88 26.59
C ALA A 201 -4.24 -11.97 25.29
N THR A 202 -3.56 -12.14 24.16
CA THR A 202 -4.21 -12.36 22.88
C THR A 202 -4.31 -13.87 22.62
N PRO A 203 -5.49 -14.41 22.27
CA PRO A 203 -5.61 -15.79 21.83
C PRO A 203 -4.71 -16.05 20.61
N ALA A 204 -4.04 -17.21 20.58
CA ALA A 204 -3.16 -17.56 19.46
C ALA A 204 -3.84 -17.52 18.08
N ALA A 205 -5.14 -17.84 18.03
CA ALA A 205 -5.94 -17.80 16.81
C ALA A 205 -6.15 -16.39 16.27
N ASP A 206 -6.03 -15.36 17.11
CA ASP A 206 -6.28 -13.96 16.76
C ASP A 206 -4.99 -13.20 16.44
N VAL A 207 -3.82 -13.81 16.64
CA VAL A 207 -2.54 -13.20 16.29
C VAL A 207 -2.32 -13.22 14.78
N ARG A 208 -1.86 -12.10 14.22
CA ARG A 208 -1.50 -11.95 12.81
C ARG A 208 -0.12 -11.31 12.70
N ILE A 209 0.58 -11.66 11.61
CA ILE A 209 1.93 -11.20 11.33
C ILE A 209 1.92 -10.52 9.98
N ALA A 210 1.94 -9.19 9.97
CA ALA A 210 2.11 -8.44 8.73
C ALA A 210 3.60 -8.31 8.41
N ILE A 211 3.95 -8.76 7.22
CA ILE A 211 5.32 -8.75 6.73
C ILE A 211 5.37 -8.14 5.34
N SER A 212 6.36 -7.30 5.09
CA SER A 212 6.53 -6.75 3.76
C SER A 212 6.91 -7.84 2.75
N THR A 213 6.40 -7.75 1.53
CA THR A 213 6.79 -8.65 0.44
C THR A 213 8.28 -8.57 0.16
N LYS A 214 8.90 -7.40 0.33
CA LYS A 214 10.35 -7.21 0.18
C LYS A 214 11.14 -7.99 1.25
N LEU A 215 10.68 -7.97 2.49
CA LEU A 215 11.30 -8.75 3.57
C LEU A 215 11.03 -10.26 3.41
N LEU A 216 9.81 -10.62 3.00
CA LEU A 216 9.42 -12.01 2.79
C LEU A 216 10.25 -12.72 1.71
N ASN A 217 10.78 -11.98 0.72
CA ASN A 217 11.67 -12.53 -0.29
C ASN A 217 12.99 -13.09 0.28
N TYR A 218 13.40 -12.64 1.46
CA TYR A 218 14.62 -13.10 2.14
C TYR A 218 14.35 -14.14 3.22
N ILE A 219 13.10 -14.43 3.52
CA ILE A 219 12.69 -15.37 4.57
C ILE A 219 12.08 -16.60 3.92
N ASP A 220 12.62 -17.78 4.19
CA ASP A 220 11.96 -19.02 3.82
C ASP A 220 10.73 -19.24 4.73
N VAL A 221 9.56 -19.35 4.10
CA VAL A 221 8.29 -19.58 4.82
C VAL A 221 8.32 -20.91 5.60
N ILE A 222 9.09 -21.89 5.14
CA ILE A 222 9.26 -23.17 5.84
C ILE A 222 10.05 -22.95 7.14
N GLU A 223 11.13 -22.19 7.10
CA GLU A 223 11.92 -21.84 8.30
C GLU A 223 11.07 -21.02 9.27
N LEU A 224 10.26 -20.10 8.74
CA LEU A 224 9.33 -19.31 9.55
C LEU A 224 8.30 -20.21 10.24
N ALA A 225 7.65 -21.12 9.53
CA ALA A 225 6.68 -22.06 10.10
C ALA A 225 7.30 -22.94 11.19
N GLN A 226 8.52 -23.45 10.97
CA GLN A 226 9.26 -24.23 11.96
C GLN A 226 9.59 -23.42 13.21
N ALA A 227 9.93 -22.13 13.06
CA ALA A 227 10.20 -21.25 14.19
C ALA A 227 8.99 -21.10 15.14
N PHE A 228 7.78 -21.20 14.60
CA PHE A 228 6.52 -21.14 15.36
C PHE A 228 5.95 -22.50 15.76
N ASN A 229 6.61 -23.62 15.38
CA ASN A 229 6.11 -24.99 15.52
C ASN A 229 4.74 -25.19 14.84
N LEU A 230 4.53 -24.54 13.72
CA LEU A 230 3.33 -24.61 12.89
C LEU A 230 3.61 -25.35 11.59
N THR A 231 2.56 -25.87 10.97
CA THR A 231 2.65 -26.36 9.59
C THR A 231 2.71 -25.17 8.63
N LYS A 232 3.13 -25.40 7.40
CA LYS A 232 3.18 -24.37 6.36
C LYS A 232 1.79 -23.76 6.09
N GLU A 233 0.78 -24.60 6.09
CA GLU A 233 -0.62 -24.22 5.89
C GLU A 233 -1.14 -23.34 7.03
N GLU A 234 -0.86 -23.72 8.27
CA GLU A 234 -1.22 -22.90 9.45
C GLU A 234 -0.50 -21.55 9.44
N MET A 235 0.76 -21.54 8.99
CA MET A 235 1.53 -20.30 8.91
C MET A 235 0.98 -19.34 7.85
N PHE A 236 0.54 -19.86 6.70
CA PHE A 236 -0.13 -19.04 5.67
C PHE A 236 -1.43 -18.40 6.16
N GLY A 237 -2.12 -19.02 7.12
CA GLY A 237 -3.31 -18.45 7.78
C GLY A 237 -3.01 -17.30 8.74
N ILE A 238 -1.74 -17.10 9.12
CA ILE A 238 -1.33 -16.08 10.11
C ILE A 238 -0.57 -14.93 9.44
N ILE A 239 0.19 -15.22 8.37
CA ILE A 239 1.01 -14.23 7.66
C ILE A 239 0.13 -13.38 6.73
N VAL A 240 0.33 -12.08 6.82
CA VAL A 240 -0.26 -11.07 5.95
C VAL A 240 0.86 -10.44 5.12
N PRO A 241 1.05 -10.86 3.87
CA PRO A 241 2.04 -10.23 2.99
C PRO A 241 1.53 -8.84 2.54
N VAL A 242 2.34 -7.82 2.74
CA VAL A 242 1.99 -6.43 2.39
C VAL A 242 2.91 -5.91 1.30
N ASN A 243 2.34 -5.44 0.19
CA ASN A 243 3.11 -4.78 -0.86
C ASN A 243 3.52 -3.36 -0.42
N MET A 244 4.80 -3.02 -0.63
CA MET A 244 5.42 -1.79 -0.14
C MET A 244 5.74 -0.76 -1.22
N ASP A 245 5.37 -1.00 -2.48
CA ASP A 245 5.88 -0.20 -3.61
C ASP A 245 5.56 1.30 -3.49
N ASP A 246 4.41 1.65 -2.89
CA ASP A 246 4.00 3.07 -2.75
C ASP A 246 4.16 3.61 -1.32
N LEU A 247 4.77 2.84 -0.41
CA LEU A 247 5.03 3.29 0.95
C LEU A 247 6.44 3.88 1.09
N PRO A 248 6.67 4.77 2.08
CA PRO A 248 8.01 5.27 2.37
C PRO A 248 9.02 4.15 2.59
N GLU A 249 10.26 4.36 2.16
CA GLU A 249 11.34 3.36 2.25
C GLU A 249 11.57 2.85 3.69
N ALA A 250 11.33 3.70 4.68
CA ALA A 250 11.42 3.33 6.10
C ALA A 250 10.47 2.18 6.50
N GLU A 251 9.39 1.96 5.76
CA GLU A 251 8.41 0.92 6.04
C GLU A 251 8.69 -0.41 5.29
N TRP A 252 9.63 -0.42 4.32
CA TRP A 252 9.84 -1.54 3.41
C TRP A 252 10.28 -2.84 4.09
N TYR A 253 10.89 -2.75 5.27
CA TYR A 253 11.41 -3.91 5.98
C TYR A 253 10.83 -4.04 7.40
N LYS A 254 9.66 -3.47 7.59
CA LYS A 254 8.94 -3.54 8.87
C LYS A 254 8.21 -4.87 9.01
N LEU A 255 8.29 -5.46 10.19
CA LEU A 255 7.53 -6.61 10.63
C LEU A 255 6.56 -6.14 11.72
N VAL A 256 5.28 -6.42 11.57
CA VAL A 256 4.24 -6.05 12.54
C VAL A 256 3.53 -7.30 13.02
N VAL A 257 3.51 -7.52 14.33
CA VAL A 257 2.72 -8.59 14.94
C VAL A 257 1.61 -7.94 15.74
N TYR A 258 0.36 -8.35 15.50
CA TYR A 258 -0.80 -7.68 16.07
C TYR A 258 -1.94 -8.65 16.36
N ASP A 259 -2.78 -8.27 17.32
CA ASP A 259 -4.10 -8.86 17.52
C ASP A 259 -5.02 -8.37 16.38
N ARG A 260 -5.76 -9.27 15.74
CA ARG A 260 -6.65 -8.89 14.64
C ARG A 260 -7.65 -7.80 15.00
N HIS A 261 -8.01 -7.67 16.30
CA HIS A 261 -8.90 -6.63 16.81
C HIS A 261 -8.22 -5.28 17.03
N ALA A 262 -6.88 -5.21 16.90
CA ALA A 262 -6.15 -3.96 17.02
C ALA A 262 -6.32 -3.06 15.79
N MET A 263 -6.50 -3.66 14.61
CA MET A 263 -6.68 -2.93 13.35
C MET A 263 -8.13 -3.07 12.90
N ASN A 264 -8.83 -1.94 12.75
CA ASN A 264 -10.26 -1.94 12.50
C ASN A 264 -10.62 -1.03 11.34
N VAL A 265 -11.63 -1.46 10.59
CA VAL A 265 -12.28 -0.66 9.55
C VAL A 265 -13.77 -0.65 9.83
N ALA A 266 -14.34 0.52 9.96
CA ALA A 266 -15.78 0.71 10.09
C ALA A 266 -16.30 1.39 8.82
N GLU A 267 -17.33 0.84 8.22
CA GLU A 267 -18.00 1.44 7.08
C GLU A 267 -19.36 1.96 7.49
N PHE A 268 -19.67 3.16 7.02
CA PHE A 268 -20.91 3.84 7.36
C PHE A 268 -21.78 4.08 6.14
N ILE A 269 -21.20 4.62 5.05
CA ILE A 269 -21.90 4.89 3.80
C ILE A 269 -21.24 4.09 2.69
N TYR A 270 -22.07 3.47 1.87
CA TYR A 270 -21.72 2.90 0.58
C TYR A 270 -22.90 3.16 -0.34
N ASP A 271 -22.88 4.29 -1.04
CA ASP A 271 -24.02 4.78 -1.80
C ASP A 271 -23.61 5.19 -3.22
N TYR A 272 -24.50 4.90 -4.15
CA TYR A 272 -24.35 5.27 -5.55
C TYR A 272 -25.33 6.38 -5.93
N THR A 273 -24.80 7.43 -6.57
CA THR A 273 -25.59 8.54 -7.09
C THR A 273 -25.20 8.88 -8.52
N GLN A 274 -26.12 9.45 -9.27
CA GLN A 274 -25.86 9.92 -10.63
C GLN A 274 -26.33 11.35 -10.84
N ASP A 275 -25.61 12.08 -11.70
CA ASP A 275 -25.97 13.42 -12.12
C ASP A 275 -25.97 13.56 -13.65
N ILE A 276 -27.13 13.93 -14.20
CA ILE A 276 -27.35 14.05 -15.65
C ILE A 276 -27.13 15.48 -16.08
N VAL A 277 -26.03 15.74 -16.78
CA VAL A 277 -25.69 17.08 -17.29
C VAL A 277 -26.20 17.23 -18.73
N GLY A 278 -27.40 17.80 -18.88
CA GLY A 278 -28.09 17.92 -20.17
C GLY A 278 -27.32 18.73 -21.20
N ARG A 279 -26.73 19.88 -20.84
CA ARG A 279 -25.94 20.73 -21.73
C ARG A 279 -24.62 20.08 -22.17
N GLY A 280 -23.97 19.32 -21.27
CA GLY A 280 -22.70 18.65 -21.54
C GLY A 280 -22.87 17.32 -22.28
N ARG A 281 -24.08 16.80 -22.42
CA ARG A 281 -24.37 15.49 -23.00
C ARG A 281 -23.60 14.34 -22.33
N TYR A 282 -23.48 14.39 -20.99
CA TYR A 282 -22.85 13.34 -20.21
C TYR A 282 -23.60 13.08 -18.92
N THR A 283 -23.37 11.94 -18.34
CA THR A 283 -23.86 11.57 -17.02
C THR A 283 -22.65 11.24 -16.15
N ASN A 284 -22.60 11.86 -14.99
CA ASN A 284 -21.62 11.53 -13.97
C ASN A 284 -22.22 10.46 -13.05
N HIS A 285 -21.43 9.47 -12.76
CA HIS A 285 -21.75 8.39 -11.83
C HIS A 285 -20.79 8.52 -10.65
N TYR A 286 -21.30 8.43 -9.44
CA TYR A 286 -20.52 8.60 -8.22
C TYR A 286 -20.80 7.43 -7.29
N LEU A 287 -19.74 6.82 -6.80
CA LEU A 287 -19.77 5.93 -5.65
C LEU A 287 -19.24 6.71 -4.46
N THR A 288 -20.08 6.91 -3.45
CA THR A 288 -19.71 7.62 -2.21
C THR A 288 -19.54 6.59 -1.10
N THR A 289 -18.40 6.61 -0.46
CA THR A 289 -18.09 5.75 0.67
C THR A 289 -17.65 6.58 1.86
N SER A 290 -18.09 6.21 3.05
CA SER A 290 -17.65 6.81 4.31
C SER A 290 -17.11 5.69 5.19
N ARG A 291 -15.80 5.72 5.46
CA ARG A 291 -15.13 4.69 6.24
C ARG A 291 -14.21 5.32 7.28
N GLN A 292 -14.04 4.60 8.38
CA GLN A 292 -13.09 4.92 9.42
C GLN A 292 -12.06 3.80 9.53
N TYR A 293 -10.79 4.17 9.45
CA TYR A 293 -9.65 3.27 9.62
C TYR A 293 -8.93 3.67 10.91
N PHE A 294 -8.85 2.76 11.88
CA PHE A 294 -8.27 3.12 13.16
C PHE A 294 -7.50 1.97 13.83
N TYR A 295 -6.43 2.36 14.50
CA TYR A 295 -5.67 1.48 15.38
C TYR A 295 -6.21 1.59 16.80
N ASN A 296 -6.60 0.45 17.35
CA ASN A 296 -7.10 0.34 18.71
C ASN A 296 -6.00 -0.21 19.62
N ASP A 297 -5.35 0.67 20.38
CA ASP A 297 -4.25 0.37 21.28
C ASP A 297 -4.66 -0.34 22.59
N ILE A 298 -5.94 -0.62 22.77
CA ILE A 298 -6.45 -1.50 23.84
C ILE A 298 -5.98 -2.94 23.57
N PHE A 299 -5.92 -3.34 22.31
CA PHE A 299 -5.41 -4.63 21.87
C PHE A 299 -3.90 -4.57 21.62
N LYS A 300 -3.25 -5.70 21.77
CA LYS A 300 -1.81 -5.80 21.60
C LYS A 300 -1.40 -5.69 20.15
N ALA A 301 -0.38 -4.90 19.91
CA ALA A 301 0.35 -4.87 18.66
C ALA A 301 1.78 -4.40 18.91
N CYS A 302 2.71 -4.78 18.06
CA CYS A 302 4.08 -4.29 18.08
C CYS A 302 4.70 -4.40 16.70
N ALA A 303 5.73 -3.61 16.46
CA ALA A 303 6.47 -3.63 15.22
C ALA A 303 7.98 -3.62 15.47
N ILE A 304 8.75 -4.14 14.54
CA ILE A 304 10.20 -4.07 14.56
C ILE A 304 10.73 -3.76 13.16
N ASP A 305 11.78 -2.94 13.10
CA ASP A 305 12.51 -2.68 11.86
C ASP A 305 13.52 -3.81 11.59
N CYS A 306 13.46 -4.37 10.39
CA CYS A 306 14.32 -5.45 9.93
C CYS A 306 15.26 -5.01 8.78
N SER A 307 15.39 -3.71 8.54
CA SER A 307 16.19 -3.16 7.42
C SER A 307 17.65 -3.64 7.42
N GLN A 308 18.29 -3.67 8.58
CA GLN A 308 19.67 -4.13 8.72
C GLN A 308 19.84 -5.60 8.34
N ALA A 309 18.89 -6.45 8.71
CA ALA A 309 18.92 -7.88 8.37
C ALA A 309 18.64 -8.10 6.87
N ALA A 310 17.74 -7.32 6.29
CA ALA A 310 17.39 -7.39 4.87
C ALA A 310 18.58 -6.96 3.98
N GLU A 311 19.27 -5.86 4.34
CA GLU A 311 20.48 -5.42 3.61
C GLU A 311 21.61 -6.43 3.71
N ALA A 312 21.81 -7.07 4.87
CA ALA A 312 22.79 -8.14 5.02
C ALA A 312 22.46 -9.35 4.13
N ALA A 313 21.19 -9.80 4.14
CA ALA A 313 20.73 -10.92 3.30
C ALA A 313 20.84 -10.60 1.81
N LYS A 314 20.50 -9.38 1.41
CA LYS A 314 20.66 -8.90 0.03
C LYS A 314 22.12 -9.00 -0.42
N GLY A 315 23.06 -8.58 0.43
CA GLY A 315 24.51 -8.69 0.16
C GLY A 315 24.98 -10.15 0.02
N GLU A 316 24.43 -11.08 0.81
CA GLU A 316 24.75 -12.51 0.72
C GLU A 316 24.17 -13.18 -0.54
N ILE A 317 22.95 -12.82 -0.93
CA ILE A 317 22.24 -13.46 -2.06
C ILE A 317 22.66 -12.88 -3.41
N PHE A 318 22.77 -11.56 -3.51
CA PHE A 318 22.99 -10.86 -4.78
C PHE A 318 24.42 -10.34 -4.93
N GLY A 319 25.25 -10.44 -3.89
CA GLY A 319 26.56 -9.81 -3.83
C GLY A 319 26.46 -8.30 -3.66
N THR A 320 27.64 -7.69 -3.50
CA THR A 320 27.72 -6.22 -3.38
C THR A 320 27.62 -5.62 -4.77
N TYR A 321 26.51 -4.93 -5.05
CA TYR A 321 26.38 -4.19 -6.30
C TYR A 321 27.20 -2.91 -6.21
N THR A 322 28.32 -2.89 -6.91
CA THR A 322 29.17 -1.70 -6.94
C THR A 322 28.51 -0.63 -7.79
N THR A 323 28.35 0.57 -7.24
CA THR A 323 27.89 1.74 -7.98
C THR A 323 28.99 2.77 -8.09
N TYR A 324 29.07 3.39 -9.24
CA TYR A 324 30.04 4.45 -9.54
C TYR A 324 29.32 5.78 -9.71
N THR A 325 29.93 6.86 -9.28
CA THR A 325 29.38 8.21 -9.47
C THR A 325 29.65 8.71 -10.87
N VAL A 326 28.68 9.42 -11.45
CA VAL A 326 28.83 10.14 -12.71
C VAL A 326 28.79 11.63 -12.42
N THR A 327 29.88 12.32 -12.70
CA THR A 327 30.02 13.76 -12.40
C THR A 327 30.20 14.54 -13.69
N PRO A 328 29.15 15.17 -14.24
CA PRO A 328 29.27 16.07 -15.37
C PRO A 328 29.74 17.47 -14.93
N THR A 329 30.73 17.99 -15.66
CA THR A 329 31.22 19.38 -15.52
C THR A 329 31.13 20.04 -16.90
N LEU A 330 30.10 20.87 -17.11
CA LEU A 330 29.74 21.37 -18.46
C LEU A 330 30.17 22.82 -18.70
N ASN A 331 30.68 23.52 -17.70
CA ASN A 331 31.13 24.92 -17.74
C ASN A 331 30.14 25.88 -18.46
N SER A 332 28.87 25.55 -18.45
CA SER A 332 27.79 26.30 -19.14
C SER A 332 27.91 26.41 -20.67
N VAL A 333 28.72 25.58 -21.31
CA VAL A 333 28.95 25.59 -22.76
C VAL A 333 28.17 24.52 -23.51
N ALA A 334 27.62 23.54 -22.80
CA ALA A 334 26.86 22.42 -23.39
C ALA A 334 25.79 21.89 -22.42
N THR A 335 24.88 21.09 -22.96
CA THR A 335 23.90 20.29 -22.22
C THR A 335 24.12 18.81 -22.50
N LEU A 336 23.63 17.94 -21.59
CA LEU A 336 23.65 16.48 -21.76
C LEU A 336 22.23 15.94 -21.89
N GLU A 337 21.95 15.19 -22.95
CA GLU A 337 20.63 14.56 -23.17
C GLU A 337 20.80 13.08 -23.62
N PRO A 338 20.23 12.10 -22.93
CA PRO A 338 19.58 12.25 -21.64
C PRO A 338 20.59 12.65 -20.53
N ALA A 339 20.12 13.40 -19.53
CA ALA A 339 20.95 13.72 -18.38
C ALA A 339 21.37 12.42 -17.69
N PRO A 340 22.69 12.18 -17.47
CA PRO A 340 23.14 10.94 -16.85
C PRO A 340 22.67 10.89 -15.38
N ALA A 341 22.31 9.69 -14.90
CA ALA A 341 22.04 9.48 -13.50
C ALA A 341 23.30 9.80 -12.66
N ALA A 342 23.12 10.32 -11.45
CA ALA A 342 24.23 10.65 -10.56
C ALA A 342 25.08 9.41 -10.18
N THR A 343 24.47 8.22 -10.21
CA THR A 343 25.14 6.93 -9.96
C THR A 343 24.76 5.93 -11.04
N ILE A 344 25.69 5.06 -11.39
CA ILE A 344 25.54 3.99 -12.37
C ILE A 344 26.15 2.69 -11.82
N GLY A 345 25.51 1.56 -12.07
CA GLY A 345 25.99 0.27 -11.62
C GLY A 345 27.20 -0.23 -12.41
N GLU A 346 28.01 -1.07 -11.77
CA GLU A 346 29.14 -1.75 -12.41
C GLU A 346 28.68 -2.56 -13.63
N GLY A 347 29.40 -2.44 -14.74
CA GLY A 347 29.07 -3.15 -15.97
C GLY A 347 27.91 -2.53 -16.78
N MET A 348 27.22 -1.53 -16.28
CA MET A 348 26.17 -0.86 -17.04
C MET A 348 26.73 0.06 -18.12
N THR A 349 25.92 0.26 -19.17
CA THR A 349 26.26 1.17 -20.26
C THR A 349 25.84 2.59 -19.93
N LEU A 350 26.73 3.55 -20.06
CA LEU A 350 26.45 4.96 -20.00
C LEU A 350 26.34 5.53 -21.41
N TYR A 351 25.20 6.12 -21.72
CA TYR A 351 24.98 6.83 -22.97
C TYR A 351 24.42 8.23 -22.70
N THR A 352 25.00 9.23 -23.33
CA THR A 352 24.51 10.61 -23.31
C THR A 352 25.04 11.36 -24.54
N VAL A 353 24.36 12.44 -24.91
CA VAL A 353 24.71 13.28 -26.02
C VAL A 353 25.05 14.67 -25.51
N VAL A 354 26.19 15.19 -25.90
CA VAL A 354 26.63 16.57 -25.62
C VAL A 354 26.08 17.45 -26.72
N THR A 355 25.25 18.41 -26.36
CA THR A 355 24.72 19.41 -27.30
C THR A 355 25.25 20.78 -26.88
N PRO A 356 26.02 21.49 -27.72
CA PRO A 356 26.47 22.83 -27.43
C PRO A 356 25.30 23.79 -27.19
N VAL A 357 25.51 24.81 -26.36
CA VAL A 357 24.53 25.90 -26.21
C VAL A 357 24.44 26.73 -27.50
N GLU A 358 23.34 27.47 -27.67
CA GLU A 358 23.11 28.29 -28.83
C GLU A 358 24.29 29.27 -29.11
N GLY A 359 24.81 29.21 -30.32
CA GLY A 359 25.95 30.02 -30.73
C GLY A 359 27.34 29.35 -30.58
N GLN A 360 27.39 28.14 -30.03
CA GLN A 360 28.62 27.33 -29.93
C GLN A 360 28.61 26.18 -30.94
N GLU A 361 29.78 25.84 -31.45
CA GLU A 361 29.97 24.64 -32.30
C GLU A 361 30.74 23.57 -31.52
N ILE A 362 30.38 22.30 -31.78
CA ILE A 362 31.00 21.15 -31.13
C ILE A 362 32.50 21.05 -31.41
N THR A 363 32.94 21.55 -32.55
CA THR A 363 34.36 21.63 -32.96
C THR A 363 35.18 22.62 -32.14
N GLY A 364 34.49 23.62 -31.52
CA GLY A 364 35.09 24.57 -30.58
C GLY A 364 35.11 24.08 -29.12
N LEU A 365 34.61 22.88 -28.86
CA LEU A 365 34.53 22.31 -27.52
C LEU A 365 35.45 21.11 -27.35
N THR A 366 36.08 21.01 -26.19
CA THR A 366 36.80 19.81 -25.77
C THR A 366 35.94 18.97 -24.87
N VAL A 367 35.57 17.75 -25.31
CA VAL A 367 34.81 16.78 -24.54
C VAL A 367 35.74 15.71 -24.01
N LYS A 368 35.93 15.65 -22.68
CA LYS A 368 36.75 14.65 -21.99
C LYS A 368 35.91 13.74 -21.13
N VAL A 369 36.20 12.46 -21.22
CA VAL A 369 35.55 11.42 -20.37
C VAL A 369 36.68 10.65 -19.67
N ASN A 370 36.66 10.73 -18.36
CA ASN A 370 37.63 10.06 -17.51
C ASN A 370 36.91 9.01 -16.63
N MET A 371 37.50 7.84 -16.55
CA MET A 371 37.23 6.83 -15.53
C MET A 371 38.44 6.69 -14.60
N THR A 372 39.15 5.56 -14.64
CA THR A 372 40.45 5.42 -13.99
C THR A 372 41.52 6.14 -14.85
N THR A 373 41.30 6.20 -16.14
CA THR A 373 42.15 6.87 -17.13
C THR A 373 41.26 7.68 -18.08
N ASP A 374 41.88 8.54 -18.90
CA ASP A 374 41.19 9.24 -19.97
C ASP A 374 40.77 8.24 -21.06
N ILE A 375 39.47 8.11 -21.29
CA ILE A 375 38.88 7.24 -22.29
C ILE A 375 38.17 8.03 -23.42
N SER A 376 38.42 9.32 -23.52
CA SER A 376 37.71 10.21 -24.46
C SER A 376 37.85 9.73 -25.91
N THR A 377 39.00 9.19 -26.29
CA THR A 377 39.25 8.68 -27.66
C THR A 377 38.38 7.48 -28.05
N THR A 378 37.93 6.69 -27.07
CA THR A 378 37.12 5.49 -27.32
C THR A 378 35.64 5.71 -26.97
N ALA A 379 35.34 6.59 -26.01
CA ALA A 379 34.02 6.83 -25.50
C ALA A 379 33.29 7.98 -26.22
N VAL A 380 34.00 8.91 -26.84
CA VAL A 380 33.43 10.10 -27.46
C VAL A 380 33.48 9.99 -28.99
N ARG A 381 32.35 10.23 -29.63
CA ARG A 381 32.23 10.34 -31.08
C ARG A 381 31.58 11.67 -31.47
N VAL A 382 32.30 12.53 -32.16
CA VAL A 382 31.81 13.82 -32.64
C VAL A 382 31.09 13.63 -33.95
N ASP A 383 29.94 14.26 -34.11
CA ASP A 383 29.15 14.38 -35.34
C ASP A 383 29.02 15.87 -35.68
N GLU A 384 29.90 16.34 -36.57
CA GLU A 384 29.98 17.76 -36.94
C GLU A 384 28.74 18.20 -37.71
N ASP A 385 28.15 17.31 -38.54
CA ASP A 385 26.97 17.61 -39.33
C ASP A 385 25.75 17.91 -38.44
N LYS A 386 25.67 17.26 -37.29
CA LYS A 386 24.59 17.46 -36.31
C LYS A 386 24.96 18.41 -35.19
N ASN A 387 26.18 18.86 -35.16
CA ASN A 387 26.72 19.71 -34.07
C ASN A 387 26.57 19.07 -32.66
N VAL A 388 26.87 17.78 -32.55
CA VAL A 388 26.77 17.04 -31.25
C VAL A 388 27.94 16.10 -31.05
N ALA A 389 28.18 15.70 -29.82
CA ALA A 389 29.09 14.61 -29.49
C ALA A 389 28.38 13.51 -28.69
N TYR A 390 28.47 12.28 -29.16
CA TYR A 390 27.93 11.10 -28.50
C TYR A 390 28.96 10.55 -27.51
N ILE A 391 28.52 10.30 -26.29
CA ILE A 391 29.32 9.60 -25.28
C ILE A 391 28.70 8.23 -25.07
N LEU A 392 29.48 7.18 -25.30
CA LEU A 392 29.07 5.79 -25.07
C LEU A 392 30.16 5.04 -24.31
N ILE A 393 29.88 4.63 -23.10
CA ILE A 393 30.71 3.75 -22.31
C ILE A 393 29.96 2.42 -22.16
N PRO A 394 30.36 1.36 -22.86
CA PRO A 394 29.59 0.11 -22.88
C PRO A 394 29.59 -0.63 -21.55
N SER A 395 30.60 -0.39 -20.70
CA SER A 395 30.71 -1.00 -19.37
C SER A 395 31.42 -0.04 -18.42
N VAL A 396 30.71 0.46 -17.42
CA VAL A 396 31.30 1.33 -16.41
C VAL A 396 31.92 0.48 -15.32
N THR A 397 33.20 0.72 -15.03
CA THR A 397 34.02 -0.03 -14.06
C THR A 397 34.70 0.86 -13.01
N ALA A 398 34.49 2.17 -13.08
CA ALA A 398 34.96 3.17 -12.13
C ALA A 398 34.11 4.45 -12.20
N ASN A 399 34.37 5.38 -11.28
CA ASN A 399 33.68 6.69 -11.32
C ASN A 399 33.96 7.40 -12.65
N VAL A 400 32.92 7.99 -13.22
CA VAL A 400 32.95 8.66 -14.52
C VAL A 400 32.91 10.17 -14.32
N THR A 401 33.86 10.87 -14.91
CA THR A 401 33.81 12.34 -14.98
C THR A 401 33.69 12.76 -16.45
N ILE A 402 32.69 13.52 -16.77
CA ILE A 402 32.47 14.10 -18.10
C ILE A 402 32.77 15.58 -17.99
N THR A 403 33.78 16.06 -18.72
CA THR A 403 34.14 17.48 -18.73
C THR A 403 33.97 18.04 -20.15
N VAL A 404 33.21 19.13 -20.25
CA VAL A 404 33.06 19.88 -21.50
C VAL A 404 33.53 21.30 -21.25
N ALA A 405 34.49 21.75 -22.02
CA ALA A 405 35.10 23.07 -21.93
C ALA A 405 35.37 23.63 -23.34
N GLU A 406 35.52 24.92 -23.44
CA GLU A 406 36.03 25.56 -24.66
C GLU A 406 37.45 25.07 -24.95
N ALA A 407 37.74 24.86 -26.25
CA ALA A 407 39.00 24.27 -26.71
C ALA A 407 40.19 25.22 -26.58
#